data_2a36ef1d078722c8db02238fc18a3495
#
_entry.id   2a36ef1d078722c8db02238fc18a3495
#
_cell.length_a   1.000
_cell.length_b   1.000
_cell.length_c   1.000
_cell.angle_alpha   90.00
_cell.angle_beta   90.00
_cell.angle_gamma   90.00
#
_symmetry.space_group_name_H-M   'P 1'
#
loop_
_entity.id
_entity.type
_entity.pdbx_description
1 polymer ?
#
loop_
_entity_poly.entity_id
_entity_poly.type
_entity_poly.pdbx_seq_one_letter_code
_entity_poly.pdbx_strand_id
1 'polypeptide(L)'
;MSQSVAIETAVESAPDLHGGLAQVILATIASTAGFWAWMSIAPLQNIYAEQMGLDQVQVSLMLATPVLVGALGRIVVGALTDRFGGRRMFTLVLLASVPAVLLVALAGAVGNYWLLIGAGFLLGVAGTIFAVGIPFSSAWFPASRRGFATGVFGMGMIGTAVSAFVTPRLAQSIGFLATYLVIAGVLVVIAIVVWLFLRESPAWKPSHERLIPKVTGALKLAITWQMSFLYAIVFGGFVAFSTYLPKYLLTIYPDDVDAVGAGTRTALFAAAAVIARPVGGVLADRFGPKVISLISLAGIVATAYVVGQQPPEGVLTGVVFLLMASAMGLGMGAVFTWVGPSTPPDKVGAVTGVVAAAGGLGGYFPPLVMGATYSAETNSYVLGLWLLVLVGAGAMVVAGMLRDARAAKAMPS
;
A
#
# COMPACT_ATOMS: atom_id res chain seq x y z
N MET A 1 21.99 33.45 42.79
CA MET A 1 22.08 33.93 41.37
C MET A 1 22.72 32.90 40.44
N SER A 2 22.57 31.59 40.67
CA SER A 2 23.27 30.55 39.89
C SER A 2 22.34 29.51 39.26
N GLN A 3 21.02 29.55 39.44
CA GLN A 3 20.08 28.63 38.84
C GLN A 3 19.23 29.22 37.68
N SER A 4 19.17 30.54 37.53
CA SER A 4 18.44 31.18 36.45
C SER A 4 19.23 31.23 35.13
N VAL A 5 20.54 31.10 35.14
CA VAL A 5 21.39 31.12 33.93
C VAL A 5 21.44 29.76 33.23
N ALA A 6 21.13 28.66 33.93
CA ALA A 6 21.15 27.31 33.37
C ALA A 6 19.87 26.94 32.58
N ILE A 7 18.79 27.71 32.72
CA ILE A 7 17.52 27.46 32.01
C ILE A 7 17.47 28.19 30.65
N GLU A 8 18.27 29.25 30.51
CA GLU A 8 18.26 30.08 29.30
C GLU A 8 19.12 29.53 28.15
N THR A 9 20.00 28.56 28.39
CA THR A 9 20.85 27.94 27.37
C THR A 9 20.32 26.63 26.78
N ALA A 10 19.12 26.18 27.17
CA ALA A 10 18.50 24.94 26.67
C ALA A 10 17.28 25.17 25.79
N VAL A 11 17.04 26.38 25.32
CA VAL A 11 16.17 26.58 24.14
C VAL A 11 17.02 26.31 22.90
N GLU A 12 17.36 25.05 22.71
CA GLU A 12 17.79 24.55 21.41
C GLU A 12 16.66 24.93 20.45
N SER A 13 16.88 25.93 19.63
CA SER A 13 15.87 26.48 18.69
C SER A 13 15.28 25.32 17.92
N ALA A 14 13.97 25.10 18.05
CA ALA A 14 13.27 24.06 17.31
C ALA A 14 13.64 24.19 15.82
N PRO A 15 14.02 23.12 15.15
CA PRO A 15 14.48 23.19 13.76
C PRO A 15 13.43 23.88 12.91
N ASP A 16 13.88 24.81 12.05
CA ASP A 16 13.00 25.50 11.11
C ASP A 16 12.46 24.51 10.08
N LEU A 17 11.18 24.18 10.18
CA LEU A 17 10.47 23.22 9.33
C LEU A 17 9.70 23.92 8.18
N HIS A 18 10.06 25.16 7.85
CA HIS A 18 9.46 25.85 6.72
C HIS A 18 9.65 25.08 5.41
N GLY A 19 8.60 25.00 4.60
CA GLY A 19 8.59 24.24 3.35
C GLY A 19 8.30 22.75 3.51
N GLY A 20 8.11 22.22 4.72
CA GLY A 20 7.85 20.81 4.96
C GLY A 20 6.67 20.25 4.16
N LEU A 21 5.59 21.00 4.00
CA LEU A 21 4.43 20.58 3.19
C LEU A 21 4.82 20.37 1.71
N ALA A 22 5.60 21.28 1.12
CA ALA A 22 6.05 21.14 -0.26
C ALA A 22 6.93 19.86 -0.45
N GLN A 23 7.78 19.57 0.54
CA GLN A 23 8.61 18.35 0.52
C GLN A 23 7.75 17.09 0.63
N VAL A 24 6.72 17.09 1.48
CA VAL A 24 5.80 15.96 1.60
C VAL A 24 4.95 15.79 0.33
N ILE A 25 4.49 16.87 -0.29
CA ILE A 25 3.77 16.81 -1.58
C ILE A 25 4.68 16.21 -2.67
N LEU A 26 5.94 16.64 -2.76
CA LEU A 26 6.89 16.09 -3.74
C LEU A 26 7.16 14.61 -3.49
N ALA A 27 7.31 14.19 -2.22
CA ALA A 27 7.41 12.79 -1.85
C ALA A 27 6.14 11.99 -2.22
N THR A 28 4.96 12.62 -2.09
CA THR A 28 3.67 12.03 -2.50
C THR A 28 3.61 11.81 -4.01
N ILE A 29 4.06 12.78 -4.81
CA ILE A 29 4.16 12.64 -6.27
C ILE A 29 5.15 11.53 -6.66
N ALA A 30 6.31 11.45 -5.99
CA ALA A 30 7.26 10.36 -6.18
C ALA A 30 6.64 8.99 -5.87
N SER A 31 5.90 8.92 -4.76
CA SER A 31 5.17 7.70 -4.37
C SER A 31 4.10 7.33 -5.40
N THR A 32 3.38 8.31 -5.95
CA THR A 32 2.38 8.09 -7.02
C THR A 32 3.00 7.44 -8.25
N ALA A 33 4.15 7.93 -8.71
CA ALA A 33 4.89 7.33 -9.83
C ALA A 33 5.37 5.90 -9.51
N GLY A 34 5.89 5.66 -8.31
CA GLY A 34 6.32 4.34 -7.86
C GLY A 34 5.15 3.35 -7.78
N PHE A 35 4.00 3.75 -7.24
CA PHE A 35 2.81 2.90 -7.18
C PHE A 35 2.22 2.63 -8.57
N TRP A 36 2.27 3.61 -9.49
CA TRP A 36 1.88 3.38 -10.89
C TRP A 36 2.72 2.29 -11.52
N ALA A 37 4.05 2.40 -11.43
CA ALA A 37 4.96 1.38 -11.95
C ALA A 37 4.73 0.01 -11.29
N TRP A 38 4.63 -0.04 -9.95
CA TRP A 38 4.42 -1.27 -9.20
C TRP A 38 3.19 -2.05 -9.64
N MET A 39 2.09 -1.34 -9.93
CA MET A 39 0.80 -1.93 -10.31
C MET A 39 0.61 -2.07 -11.82
N SER A 40 1.63 -1.81 -12.65
CA SER A 40 1.48 -1.71 -14.11
C SER A 40 1.17 -3.04 -14.83
N ILE A 41 1.48 -4.18 -14.23
CA ILE A 41 1.18 -5.51 -14.80
C ILE A 41 -0.32 -5.81 -14.75
N ALA A 42 -0.99 -5.50 -13.64
CA ALA A 42 -2.37 -5.90 -13.38
C ALA A 42 -3.38 -5.41 -14.45
N PRO A 43 -3.36 -4.14 -14.90
CA PRO A 43 -4.29 -3.67 -15.92
C PRO A 43 -4.10 -4.29 -17.31
N LEU A 44 -2.91 -4.86 -17.58
CA LEU A 44 -2.56 -5.47 -18.89
C LEU A 44 -2.51 -6.99 -18.84
N GLN A 45 -2.96 -7.60 -17.76
CA GLN A 45 -2.86 -9.04 -17.52
C GLN A 45 -3.47 -9.90 -18.63
N ASN A 46 -4.57 -9.46 -19.26
CA ASN A 46 -5.20 -10.21 -20.33
C ASN A 46 -4.32 -10.29 -21.57
N ILE A 47 -3.57 -9.21 -21.89
CA ILE A 47 -2.61 -9.21 -23.00
C ILE A 47 -1.55 -10.30 -22.76
N TYR A 48 -1.02 -10.39 -21.53
CA TYR A 48 -0.07 -11.45 -21.18
C TYR A 48 -0.69 -12.83 -21.23
N ALA A 49 -1.92 -12.97 -20.65
CA ALA A 49 -2.61 -14.25 -20.58
C ALA A 49 -2.91 -14.82 -22.00
N GLU A 50 -3.41 -13.98 -22.89
CA GLU A 50 -3.71 -14.37 -24.28
C GLU A 50 -2.42 -14.66 -25.06
N GLN A 51 -1.41 -13.79 -24.99
CA GLN A 51 -0.17 -13.92 -25.74
C GLN A 51 0.64 -15.15 -25.33
N MET A 52 0.62 -15.52 -24.04
CA MET A 52 1.44 -16.61 -23.50
C MET A 52 0.63 -17.87 -23.18
N GLY A 53 -0.70 -17.88 -23.40
CA GLY A 53 -1.58 -19.00 -23.08
C GLY A 53 -1.61 -19.34 -21.58
N LEU A 54 -1.64 -18.32 -20.71
CA LEU A 54 -1.53 -18.49 -19.25
C LEU A 54 -2.85 -19.00 -18.66
N ASP A 55 -2.75 -20.00 -17.78
CA ASP A 55 -3.86 -20.44 -16.94
C ASP A 55 -4.11 -19.47 -15.75
N GLN A 56 -5.18 -19.72 -14.99
CA GLN A 56 -5.59 -18.86 -13.87
C GLN A 56 -4.55 -18.81 -12.75
N VAL A 57 -3.84 -19.93 -12.50
CA VAL A 57 -2.79 -20.00 -11.47
C VAL A 57 -1.57 -19.19 -11.90
N GLN A 58 -1.17 -19.32 -13.16
CA GLN A 58 -0.05 -18.57 -13.73
C GLN A 58 -0.32 -17.06 -13.73
N VAL A 59 -1.53 -16.64 -14.12
CA VAL A 59 -1.94 -15.22 -14.02
C VAL A 59 -1.90 -14.74 -12.57
N SER A 60 -2.42 -15.52 -11.64
CA SER A 60 -2.42 -15.16 -10.21
C SER A 60 -1.01 -15.05 -9.65
N LEU A 61 -0.09 -15.93 -10.03
CA LEU A 61 1.31 -15.85 -9.63
C LEU A 61 2.00 -14.60 -10.22
N MET A 62 1.74 -14.31 -11.50
CA MET A 62 2.24 -13.10 -12.17
C MET A 62 1.81 -11.83 -11.44
N LEU A 63 0.56 -11.76 -11.03
CA LEU A 63 0.01 -10.61 -10.29
C LEU A 63 0.55 -10.50 -8.86
N ALA A 64 0.75 -11.62 -8.18
CA ALA A 64 1.22 -11.66 -6.80
C ALA A 64 2.73 -11.36 -6.66
N THR A 65 3.55 -11.76 -7.63
CA THR A 65 5.01 -11.69 -7.54
C THR A 65 5.55 -10.28 -7.22
N PRO A 66 5.12 -9.18 -7.87
CA PRO A 66 5.58 -7.83 -7.50
C PRO A 66 5.21 -7.42 -6.08
N VAL A 67 4.08 -7.95 -5.57
CA VAL A 67 3.59 -7.62 -4.23
C VAL A 67 4.49 -8.22 -3.15
N LEU A 68 5.03 -9.42 -3.37
CA LEU A 68 5.93 -10.09 -2.43
C LEU A 68 7.18 -9.25 -2.15
N VAL A 69 7.86 -8.80 -3.20
CA VAL A 69 9.08 -7.98 -3.06
C VAL A 69 8.74 -6.58 -2.55
N GLY A 70 7.63 -6.00 -3.04
CA GLY A 70 7.15 -4.72 -2.54
C GLY A 70 6.85 -4.74 -1.04
N ALA A 71 6.43 -5.88 -0.49
CA ALA A 71 6.18 -6.06 0.94
C ALA A 71 7.47 -6.26 1.74
N LEU A 72 8.24 -7.29 1.41
CA LEU A 72 9.45 -7.66 2.16
C LEU A 72 10.56 -6.61 2.04
N GLY A 73 10.71 -6.03 0.86
CA GLY A 73 11.70 -5.00 0.59
C GLY A 73 11.51 -3.73 1.41
N ARG A 74 10.30 -3.45 1.93
CA ARG A 74 10.02 -2.30 2.81
C ARG A 74 10.88 -2.32 4.08
N ILE A 75 11.18 -3.48 4.62
CA ILE A 75 12.01 -3.61 5.83
C ILE A 75 13.43 -3.12 5.54
N VAL A 76 14.00 -3.56 4.42
CA VAL A 76 15.35 -3.19 4.01
C VAL A 76 15.40 -1.73 3.58
N VAL A 77 14.48 -1.30 2.70
CA VAL A 77 14.44 0.08 2.19
C VAL A 77 14.15 1.09 3.30
N GLY A 78 13.29 0.76 4.27
CA GLY A 78 13.06 1.60 5.44
C GLY A 78 14.33 1.84 6.25
N ALA A 79 15.10 0.78 6.53
CA ALA A 79 16.39 0.91 7.24
C ALA A 79 17.45 1.69 6.44
N LEU A 80 17.49 1.49 5.13
CA LEU A 80 18.37 2.28 4.26
C LEU A 80 17.94 3.75 4.23
N THR A 81 16.65 4.04 4.33
CA THR A 81 16.13 5.41 4.43
C THR A 81 16.59 6.09 5.73
N ASP A 82 16.51 5.39 6.85
CA ASP A 82 17.01 5.91 8.12
C ASP A 82 18.51 6.24 8.06
N ARG A 83 19.28 5.51 7.25
CA ARG A 83 20.73 5.68 7.12
C ARG A 83 21.14 6.71 6.07
N PHE A 84 20.51 6.70 4.90
CA PHE A 84 20.92 7.47 3.72
C PHE A 84 20.05 8.69 3.43
N GLY A 85 18.90 8.80 4.09
CA GLY A 85 17.93 9.87 3.90
C GLY A 85 16.91 9.59 2.79
N GLY A 86 15.81 10.32 2.85
CA GLY A 86 14.67 10.14 1.94
C GLY A 86 14.99 10.55 0.51
N ARG A 87 15.66 11.70 0.29
CA ARG A 87 16.01 12.17 -1.05
C ARG A 87 16.77 11.12 -1.87
N ARG A 88 17.83 10.55 -1.28
CA ARG A 88 18.63 9.51 -1.94
C ARG A 88 17.82 8.25 -2.18
N MET A 89 17.05 7.83 -1.19
CA MET A 89 16.28 6.58 -1.27
C MET A 89 15.10 6.67 -2.25
N PHE A 90 14.36 7.78 -2.29
CA PHE A 90 13.35 8.00 -3.33
C PHE A 90 13.96 7.92 -4.73
N THR A 91 15.05 8.64 -4.95
CA THR A 91 15.75 8.62 -6.25
C THR A 91 16.22 7.22 -6.63
N LEU A 92 16.85 6.50 -5.68
CA LEU A 92 17.34 5.14 -5.93
C LEU A 92 16.21 4.15 -6.23
N VAL A 93 15.11 4.19 -5.48
CA VAL A 93 13.95 3.30 -5.70
C VAL A 93 13.32 3.58 -7.07
N LEU A 94 13.11 4.86 -7.43
CA LEU A 94 12.55 5.23 -8.73
C LEU A 94 13.47 4.77 -9.87
N LEU A 95 14.77 5.04 -9.79
CA LEU A 95 15.74 4.63 -10.84
C LEU A 95 15.92 3.10 -10.90
N ALA A 96 15.94 2.39 -9.77
CA ALA A 96 16.00 0.93 -9.74
C ALA A 96 14.73 0.27 -10.32
N SER A 97 13.60 0.98 -10.31
CA SER A 97 12.36 0.51 -10.92
C SER A 97 12.36 0.61 -12.45
N VAL A 98 13.19 1.50 -13.04
CA VAL A 98 13.25 1.69 -14.51
C VAL A 98 13.64 0.40 -15.24
N PRO A 99 14.79 -0.25 -14.92
CA PRO A 99 15.14 -1.50 -15.59
C PRO A 99 14.12 -2.61 -15.35
N ALA A 100 13.47 -2.65 -14.19
CA ALA A 100 12.40 -3.63 -13.92
C ALA A 100 11.20 -3.42 -14.83
N VAL A 101 10.75 -2.17 -15.03
CA VAL A 101 9.67 -1.80 -15.96
C VAL A 101 10.04 -2.19 -17.41
N LEU A 102 11.28 -1.92 -17.83
CA LEU A 102 11.75 -2.27 -19.17
C LEU A 102 11.86 -3.79 -19.36
N LEU A 103 12.26 -4.53 -18.33
CA LEU A 103 12.27 -6.00 -18.35
C LEU A 103 10.86 -6.59 -18.45
N VAL A 104 9.86 -6.00 -17.79
CA VAL A 104 8.45 -6.38 -17.94
C VAL A 104 7.98 -6.17 -19.37
N ALA A 105 8.33 -5.01 -19.98
CA ALA A 105 8.04 -4.73 -21.38
C ALA A 105 8.69 -5.75 -22.33
N LEU A 106 9.96 -6.06 -22.10
CA LEU A 106 10.70 -7.06 -22.87
C LEU A 106 10.08 -8.46 -22.73
N ALA A 107 9.74 -8.87 -21.49
CA ALA A 107 9.12 -10.17 -21.23
C ALA A 107 7.78 -10.32 -21.96
N GLY A 108 6.97 -9.27 -22.00
CA GLY A 108 5.75 -9.22 -22.77
C GLY A 108 6.01 -9.28 -24.28
N ALA A 109 6.95 -8.50 -24.78
CA ALA A 109 7.29 -8.48 -26.22
C ALA A 109 7.84 -9.83 -26.74
N VAL A 110 8.61 -10.54 -25.91
CA VAL A 110 9.17 -11.87 -26.25
C VAL A 110 8.19 -13.02 -25.98
N GLY A 111 7.12 -12.78 -25.20
CA GLY A 111 6.16 -13.81 -24.82
C GLY A 111 6.74 -14.85 -23.84
N ASN A 112 7.64 -14.46 -22.93
CA ASN A 112 8.30 -15.36 -22.00
C ASN A 112 7.77 -15.19 -20.57
N TYR A 113 6.99 -16.17 -20.11
CA TYR A 113 6.38 -16.16 -18.78
C TYR A 113 7.39 -16.10 -17.64
N TRP A 114 8.47 -16.90 -17.67
CA TRP A 114 9.44 -16.92 -16.58
C TRP A 114 10.26 -15.64 -16.51
N LEU A 115 10.54 -15.02 -17.65
CA LEU A 115 11.14 -13.70 -17.69
C LEU A 115 10.19 -12.65 -17.09
N LEU A 116 8.88 -12.77 -17.36
CA LEU A 116 7.86 -11.88 -16.78
C LEU A 116 7.76 -12.02 -15.26
N ILE A 117 7.81 -13.25 -14.74
CA ILE A 117 7.85 -13.51 -13.28
C ILE A 117 9.10 -12.88 -12.66
N GLY A 118 10.29 -13.10 -13.26
CA GLY A 118 11.53 -12.49 -12.78
C GLY A 118 11.52 -10.97 -12.84
N ALA A 119 11.01 -10.39 -13.93
CA ALA A 119 10.83 -8.94 -14.08
C ALA A 119 9.82 -8.37 -13.07
N GLY A 120 8.71 -9.08 -12.84
CA GLY A 120 7.70 -8.73 -11.83
C GLY A 120 8.27 -8.75 -10.41
N PHE A 121 9.13 -9.74 -10.10
CA PHE A 121 9.86 -9.79 -8.83
C PHE A 121 10.72 -8.53 -8.65
N LEU A 122 11.50 -8.12 -9.65
CA LEU A 122 12.29 -6.91 -9.61
C LEU A 122 11.42 -5.65 -9.55
N LEU A 123 10.28 -5.63 -10.26
CA LEU A 123 9.33 -4.52 -10.25
C LEU A 123 8.77 -4.24 -8.83
N GLY A 124 8.74 -5.25 -7.98
CA GLY A 124 8.35 -5.10 -6.58
C GLY A 124 9.15 -4.02 -5.82
N VAL A 125 10.37 -3.70 -6.27
CA VAL A 125 11.18 -2.60 -5.70
C VAL A 125 10.40 -1.27 -5.74
N ALA A 126 9.63 -0.99 -6.78
CA ALA A 126 8.81 0.22 -6.86
C ALA A 126 7.81 0.35 -5.70
N GLY A 127 7.24 -0.78 -5.22
CA GLY A 127 6.31 -0.81 -4.07
C GLY A 127 6.97 -0.51 -2.72
N THR A 128 8.30 -0.56 -2.63
CA THR A 128 9.05 -0.23 -1.42
C THR A 128 9.11 1.28 -1.15
N ILE A 129 8.76 2.11 -2.13
CA ILE A 129 8.77 3.58 -2.03
C ILE A 129 7.96 4.10 -0.83
N PHE A 130 6.94 3.36 -0.42
CA PHE A 130 6.13 3.68 0.74
C PHE A 130 6.93 3.69 2.04
N ALA A 131 7.92 2.80 2.18
CA ALA A 131 8.78 2.74 3.35
C ALA A 131 9.77 3.90 3.42
N VAL A 132 10.08 4.54 2.29
CA VAL A 132 10.90 5.76 2.25
C VAL A 132 10.12 6.96 2.79
N GLY A 133 8.87 7.10 2.40
CA GLY A 133 8.14 8.33 2.62
C GLY A 133 7.55 8.48 4.02
N ILE A 134 7.26 7.41 4.74
CA ILE A 134 6.72 7.50 6.10
C ILE A 134 7.73 8.21 7.05
N PRO A 135 8.98 7.72 7.21
CA PRO A 135 9.96 8.40 8.07
C PRO A 135 10.32 9.79 7.52
N PHE A 136 10.48 9.94 6.20
CA PHE A 136 10.77 11.22 5.57
C PHE A 136 9.71 12.27 5.89
N SER A 137 8.44 11.96 5.65
CA SER A 137 7.33 12.89 5.88
C SER A 137 7.15 13.23 7.37
N SER A 138 7.34 12.24 8.24
CA SER A 138 7.29 12.43 9.70
C SER A 138 8.37 13.37 10.21
N ALA A 139 9.56 13.36 9.61
CA ALA A 139 10.67 14.20 10.02
C ALA A 139 10.46 15.70 9.72
N TRP A 140 9.57 16.06 8.80
CA TRP A 140 9.26 17.44 8.44
C TRP A 140 8.22 18.11 9.35
N PHE A 141 7.61 17.36 10.29
CA PHE A 141 6.55 17.88 11.13
C PHE A 141 6.76 17.57 12.60
N PRO A 142 6.34 18.46 13.51
CA PRO A 142 6.38 18.19 14.95
C PRO A 142 5.50 16.98 15.31
N ALA A 143 5.76 16.37 16.43
CA ALA A 143 5.08 15.13 16.86
C ALA A 143 3.55 15.22 16.81
N SER A 144 2.97 16.38 17.12
CA SER A 144 1.52 16.66 17.08
C SER A 144 0.92 16.66 15.66
N ARG A 145 1.73 16.80 14.59
CA ARG A 145 1.29 16.90 13.19
C ARG A 145 1.85 15.79 12.29
N ARG A 146 2.58 14.82 12.84
CA ARG A 146 3.13 13.70 12.06
C ARG A 146 2.06 12.86 11.39
N GLY A 147 0.90 12.68 12.04
CA GLY A 147 -0.25 11.99 11.46
C GLY A 147 -0.76 12.68 10.20
N PHE A 148 -0.85 14.01 10.19
CA PHE A 148 -1.19 14.80 9.00
C PHE A 148 -0.18 14.58 7.86
N ALA A 149 1.13 14.69 8.16
CA ALA A 149 2.18 14.52 7.16
C ALA A 149 2.19 13.13 6.51
N THR A 150 2.07 12.08 7.33
CA THR A 150 1.99 10.69 6.84
C THR A 150 0.66 10.39 6.15
N GLY A 151 -0.41 11.09 6.51
CA GLY A 151 -1.71 11.05 5.82
C GLY A 151 -1.60 11.63 4.41
N VAL A 152 -1.01 12.82 4.26
CA VAL A 152 -0.76 13.45 2.95
C VAL A 152 0.14 12.56 2.09
N PHE A 153 1.27 12.08 2.65
CA PHE A 153 2.13 11.14 1.93
C PHE A 153 1.40 9.86 1.52
N GLY A 154 0.54 9.33 2.40
CA GLY A 154 -0.26 8.14 2.13
C GLY A 154 -1.18 8.26 0.92
N MET A 155 -1.56 9.49 0.51
CA MET A 155 -2.32 9.72 -0.72
C MET A 155 -1.52 9.37 -1.99
N GLY A 156 -0.19 9.22 -1.92
CA GLY A 156 0.63 8.75 -3.03
C GLY A 156 0.24 7.35 -3.53
N MET A 157 -0.47 6.56 -2.72
CA MET A 157 -1.08 5.31 -3.15
C MET A 157 -2.11 5.48 -4.29
N ILE A 158 -2.54 6.72 -4.60
CA ILE A 158 -3.37 7.04 -5.78
C ILE A 158 -2.71 6.58 -7.10
N GLY A 159 -1.39 6.36 -7.11
CA GLY A 159 -0.67 5.75 -8.21
C GLY A 159 -1.25 4.39 -8.63
N THR A 160 -1.87 3.64 -7.70
CA THR A 160 -2.62 2.42 -8.02
C THR A 160 -3.84 2.73 -8.92
N ALA A 161 -4.59 3.79 -8.60
CA ALA A 161 -5.70 4.23 -9.44
C ALA A 161 -5.21 4.78 -10.78
N VAL A 162 -4.10 5.52 -10.79
CA VAL A 162 -3.46 5.99 -12.03
C VAL A 162 -3.06 4.79 -12.89
N SER A 163 -2.45 3.77 -12.32
CA SER A 163 -2.10 2.54 -13.04
C SER A 163 -3.33 1.89 -13.68
N ALA A 164 -4.37 1.65 -12.90
CA ALA A 164 -5.58 0.99 -13.39
C ALA A 164 -6.32 1.81 -14.47
N PHE A 165 -6.33 3.13 -14.36
CA PHE A 165 -7.03 4.02 -15.29
C PHE A 165 -6.21 4.33 -16.55
N VAL A 166 -4.95 4.71 -16.37
CA VAL A 166 -4.11 5.25 -17.46
C VAL A 166 -3.49 4.13 -18.29
N THR A 167 -3.01 3.05 -17.67
CA THR A 167 -2.22 2.02 -18.34
C THR A 167 -2.97 1.31 -19.48
N PRO A 168 -4.23 0.84 -19.31
CA PRO A 168 -4.95 0.18 -20.40
C PRO A 168 -5.28 1.16 -21.54
N ARG A 169 -5.55 2.44 -21.23
CA ARG A 169 -5.79 3.48 -22.24
C ARG A 169 -4.56 3.79 -23.07
N LEU A 170 -3.40 3.90 -22.43
CA LEU A 170 -2.12 4.04 -23.14
C LEU A 170 -1.85 2.81 -24.02
N ALA A 171 -2.06 1.61 -23.50
CA ALA A 171 -1.82 0.39 -24.27
C ALA A 171 -2.71 0.31 -25.52
N GLN A 172 -3.97 0.79 -25.44
CA GLN A 172 -4.85 0.87 -26.60
C GLN A 172 -4.46 1.98 -27.59
N SER A 173 -3.98 3.14 -27.11
CA SER A 173 -3.72 4.30 -27.97
C SER A 173 -2.35 4.30 -28.61
N ILE A 174 -1.30 3.88 -27.89
CA ILE A 174 0.10 3.93 -28.36
C ILE A 174 0.78 2.56 -28.37
N GLY A 175 0.06 1.51 -27.95
CA GLY A 175 0.56 0.14 -27.92
C GLY A 175 1.26 -0.23 -26.62
N PHE A 176 1.43 -1.54 -26.46
CA PHE A 176 1.95 -2.18 -25.25
C PHE A 176 3.37 -1.68 -24.87
N LEU A 177 4.31 -1.78 -25.79
CA LEU A 177 5.73 -1.41 -25.54
C LEU A 177 5.87 0.07 -25.20
N ALA A 178 5.21 0.95 -25.97
CA ALA A 178 5.26 2.39 -25.77
C ALA A 178 4.69 2.78 -24.37
N THR A 179 3.69 2.07 -23.89
CA THR A 179 3.12 2.27 -22.55
C THR A 179 4.18 2.09 -21.46
N TYR A 180 4.95 1.03 -21.52
CA TYR A 180 6.03 0.80 -20.53
C TYR A 180 7.19 1.79 -20.68
N LEU A 181 7.48 2.24 -21.92
CA LEU A 181 8.48 3.31 -22.13
C LEU A 181 8.00 4.65 -21.51
N VAL A 182 6.71 4.96 -21.59
CA VAL A 182 6.14 6.14 -20.91
C VAL A 182 6.27 6.00 -19.38
N ILE A 183 5.92 4.84 -18.82
CA ILE A 183 6.07 4.59 -17.36
C ILE A 183 7.54 4.75 -16.95
N ALA A 184 8.47 4.16 -17.68
CA ALA A 184 9.90 4.28 -17.43
C ALA A 184 10.39 5.75 -17.54
N GLY A 185 9.91 6.49 -18.54
CA GLY A 185 10.18 7.91 -18.71
C GLY A 185 9.69 8.76 -17.54
N VAL A 186 8.46 8.51 -17.07
CA VAL A 186 7.90 9.18 -15.89
C VAL A 186 8.74 8.90 -14.64
N LEU A 187 9.17 7.65 -14.41
CA LEU A 187 10.03 7.31 -13.28
C LEU A 187 11.35 8.10 -13.32
N VAL A 188 11.99 8.20 -14.51
CA VAL A 188 13.24 8.96 -14.68
C VAL A 188 13.00 10.45 -14.43
N VAL A 189 11.97 11.03 -15.03
CA VAL A 189 11.64 12.46 -14.83
C VAL A 189 11.40 12.77 -13.36
N ILE A 190 10.56 11.97 -12.69
CA ILE A 190 10.28 12.16 -11.26
C ILE A 190 11.55 11.92 -10.41
N ALA A 191 12.41 10.96 -10.75
CA ALA A 191 13.67 10.75 -10.05
C ALA A 191 14.59 11.99 -10.17
N ILE A 192 14.66 12.62 -11.34
CA ILE A 192 15.42 13.87 -11.55
C ILE A 192 14.80 15.00 -10.73
N VAL A 193 13.48 15.18 -10.77
CA VAL A 193 12.76 16.20 -9.98
C VAL A 193 13.01 16.02 -8.48
N VAL A 194 12.90 14.78 -7.99
CA VAL A 194 13.22 14.43 -6.59
C VAL A 194 14.67 14.75 -6.26
N TRP A 195 15.60 14.36 -7.11
CA TRP A 195 17.03 14.63 -6.88
C TRP A 195 17.35 16.13 -6.82
N LEU A 196 16.71 16.96 -7.63
CA LEU A 196 16.94 18.40 -7.68
C LEU A 196 16.25 19.17 -6.57
N PHE A 197 14.99 18.82 -6.23
CA PHE A 197 14.13 19.65 -5.40
C PHE A 197 13.80 19.07 -4.03
N LEU A 198 13.88 17.74 -3.84
CA LEU A 198 13.63 17.14 -2.53
C LEU A 198 14.82 17.42 -1.60
N ARG A 199 14.52 17.83 -0.38
CA ARG A 199 15.51 18.14 0.66
C ARG A 199 15.26 17.25 1.87
N GLU A 200 16.34 16.97 2.62
CA GLU A 200 16.17 16.32 3.92
C GLU A 200 15.64 17.32 4.95
N SER A 201 14.83 16.83 5.89
CA SER A 201 14.39 17.65 7.01
C SER A 201 15.58 18.05 7.88
N PRO A 202 15.63 19.31 8.36
CA PRO A 202 16.64 19.72 9.35
C PRO A 202 16.62 18.88 10.63
N ALA A 203 15.49 18.27 10.95
CA ALA A 203 15.34 17.37 12.12
C ALA A 203 15.83 15.94 11.85
N TRP A 204 16.10 15.57 10.58
CA TRP A 204 16.58 14.24 10.26
C TRP A 204 18.06 14.08 10.61
N LYS A 205 18.39 12.96 11.26
CA LYS A 205 19.78 12.57 11.56
C LYS A 205 19.99 11.13 11.08
N PRO A 206 21.13 10.82 10.44
CA PRO A 206 21.44 9.45 10.01
C PRO A 206 21.46 8.50 11.19
N SER A 207 20.74 7.38 11.09
CA SER A 207 20.78 6.32 12.08
C SER A 207 21.86 5.29 11.74
N HIS A 208 22.70 4.95 12.71
CA HIS A 208 23.71 3.89 12.61
C HIS A 208 23.28 2.61 13.33
N GLU A 209 22.04 2.55 13.84
CA GLU A 209 21.52 1.36 14.50
C GLU A 209 21.43 0.17 13.57
N ARG A 210 21.79 -1.01 14.07
CA ARG A 210 21.69 -2.25 13.30
C ARG A 210 20.22 -2.64 13.12
N LEU A 211 19.80 -2.91 11.87
CA LEU A 211 18.43 -3.27 11.52
C LEU A 211 17.94 -4.52 12.25
N ILE A 212 18.77 -5.58 12.31
CA ILE A 212 18.36 -6.89 12.84
C ILE A 212 17.91 -6.80 14.30
N PRO A 213 18.67 -6.21 15.27
CA PRO A 213 18.20 -6.06 16.64
C PRO A 213 16.92 -5.22 16.76
N LYS A 214 16.75 -4.21 15.91
CA LYS A 214 15.59 -3.32 15.91
C LYS A 214 14.32 -4.08 15.49
N VAL A 215 14.40 -4.83 14.41
CA VAL A 215 13.28 -5.65 13.88
C VAL A 215 12.97 -6.82 14.82
N THR A 216 13.99 -7.54 15.30
CA THR A 216 13.77 -8.64 16.25
C THR A 216 13.18 -8.17 17.58
N GLY A 217 13.55 -6.95 18.04
CA GLY A 217 12.93 -6.31 19.20
C GLY A 217 11.44 -6.00 18.99
N ALA A 218 11.05 -5.56 17.80
CA ALA A 218 9.65 -5.33 17.44
C ALA A 218 8.86 -6.64 17.32
N LEU A 219 9.43 -7.67 16.72
CA LEU A 219 8.79 -8.99 16.56
C LEU A 219 8.49 -9.72 17.87
N LYS A 220 9.18 -9.36 18.98
CA LYS A 220 8.88 -9.89 20.32
C LYS A 220 7.61 -9.32 20.94
N LEU A 221 7.07 -8.24 20.40
CA LEU A 221 5.87 -7.59 20.94
C LEU A 221 4.60 -8.21 20.35
N ALA A 222 3.67 -8.64 21.19
CA ALA A 222 2.38 -9.19 20.76
C ALA A 222 1.60 -8.19 19.88
N ILE A 223 1.64 -6.90 20.22
CA ILE A 223 0.99 -5.83 19.47
C ILE A 223 1.46 -5.78 18.02
N THR A 224 2.73 -6.09 17.74
CA THR A 224 3.24 -6.12 16.36
C THR A 224 2.48 -7.13 15.51
N TRP A 225 2.27 -8.35 15.99
CA TRP A 225 1.55 -9.39 15.27
C TRP A 225 0.06 -9.09 15.13
N GLN A 226 -0.54 -8.53 16.18
CA GLN A 226 -1.95 -8.14 16.19
C GLN A 226 -2.23 -7.04 15.16
N MET A 227 -1.45 -5.97 15.17
CA MET A 227 -1.59 -4.88 14.20
C MET A 227 -1.18 -5.33 12.79
N SER A 228 -0.19 -6.20 12.66
CA SER A 228 0.21 -6.81 11.38
C SER A 228 -0.94 -7.60 10.76
N PHE A 229 -1.63 -8.41 11.55
CA PHE A 229 -2.78 -9.17 11.07
C PHE A 229 -3.93 -8.25 10.63
N LEU A 230 -4.31 -7.27 11.43
CA LEU A 230 -5.35 -6.31 11.05
C LEU A 230 -4.95 -5.51 9.79
N TYR A 231 -3.70 -5.07 9.71
CA TYR A 231 -3.24 -4.30 8.56
C TYR A 231 -3.09 -5.16 7.29
N ALA A 232 -2.78 -6.45 7.44
CA ALA A 232 -2.80 -7.41 6.34
C ALA A 232 -4.21 -7.56 5.73
N ILE A 233 -5.28 -7.43 6.52
CA ILE A 233 -6.64 -7.48 6.00
C ILE A 233 -7.01 -6.16 5.30
N VAL A 234 -6.82 -5.01 5.96
CA VAL A 234 -7.29 -3.74 5.40
C VAL A 234 -6.41 -3.23 4.27
N PHE A 235 -5.09 -3.23 4.42
CA PHE A 235 -4.15 -2.80 3.39
C PHE A 235 -3.87 -3.92 2.38
N GLY A 236 -3.65 -5.13 2.88
CA GLY A 236 -3.43 -6.29 2.02
C GLY A 236 -4.66 -6.59 1.17
N GLY A 237 -5.86 -6.50 1.71
CA GLY A 237 -7.11 -6.59 0.97
C GLY A 237 -7.21 -5.52 -0.13
N PHE A 238 -6.88 -4.27 0.19
CA PHE A 238 -6.81 -3.19 -0.81
C PHE A 238 -5.83 -3.51 -1.95
N VAL A 239 -4.61 -3.95 -1.63
CA VAL A 239 -3.59 -4.32 -2.64
C VAL A 239 -4.07 -5.51 -3.47
N ALA A 240 -4.61 -6.54 -2.83
CA ALA A 240 -5.11 -7.74 -3.49
C ALA A 240 -6.23 -7.41 -4.48
N PHE A 241 -7.25 -6.66 -4.04
CA PHE A 241 -8.36 -6.27 -4.92
C PHE A 241 -7.89 -5.32 -6.02
N SER A 242 -7.07 -4.32 -5.71
CA SER A 242 -6.51 -3.42 -6.74
C SER A 242 -5.71 -4.17 -7.82
N THR A 243 -5.10 -5.29 -7.45
CA THR A 243 -4.30 -6.12 -8.36
C THR A 243 -5.17 -7.11 -9.13
N TYR A 244 -6.14 -7.75 -8.47
CA TYR A 244 -6.92 -8.85 -9.03
C TYR A 244 -8.28 -8.44 -9.59
N LEU A 245 -8.82 -7.27 -9.21
CA LEU A 245 -10.14 -6.81 -9.64
C LEU A 245 -10.29 -6.71 -11.17
N PRO A 246 -9.30 -6.22 -11.95
CA PRO A 246 -9.40 -6.27 -13.41
C PRO A 246 -9.61 -7.69 -13.93
N LYS A 247 -8.88 -8.68 -13.39
CA LYS A 247 -9.02 -10.09 -13.77
C LYS A 247 -10.40 -10.63 -13.41
N TYR A 248 -10.84 -10.37 -12.18
CA TYR A 248 -12.16 -10.77 -11.70
C TYR A 248 -13.27 -10.25 -12.63
N LEU A 249 -13.27 -8.94 -12.90
CA LEU A 249 -14.30 -8.30 -13.72
C LEU A 249 -14.34 -8.86 -15.14
N LEU A 250 -13.19 -9.04 -15.78
CA LEU A 250 -13.10 -9.57 -17.15
C LEU A 250 -13.42 -11.07 -17.25
N THR A 251 -13.27 -11.81 -16.14
CA THR A 251 -13.60 -13.24 -16.10
C THR A 251 -15.09 -13.48 -15.83
N ILE A 252 -15.67 -12.72 -14.89
CA ILE A 252 -17.06 -12.93 -14.44
C ILE A 252 -18.06 -12.19 -15.32
N TYR A 253 -17.68 -11.04 -15.89
CA TYR A 253 -18.56 -10.18 -16.73
C TYR A 253 -17.94 -9.93 -18.12
N PRO A 254 -17.61 -10.98 -18.89
CA PRO A 254 -16.87 -10.82 -20.16
C PRO A 254 -17.66 -10.06 -21.23
N ASP A 255 -18.99 -10.13 -21.20
CA ASP A 255 -19.87 -9.47 -22.16
C ASP A 255 -20.18 -8.00 -21.78
N ASP A 256 -20.03 -7.64 -20.50
CA ASP A 256 -20.42 -6.33 -19.95
C ASP A 256 -19.22 -5.41 -19.72
N VAL A 257 -18.01 -5.96 -19.57
CA VAL A 257 -16.83 -5.20 -19.13
C VAL A 257 -15.63 -5.49 -20.03
N ASP A 258 -15.14 -4.47 -20.70
CA ASP A 258 -13.88 -4.50 -21.44
C ASP A 258 -12.67 -4.11 -20.56
N ALA A 259 -11.48 -4.18 -21.09
CA ALA A 259 -10.24 -3.87 -20.36
C ALA A 259 -10.21 -2.42 -19.82
N VAL A 260 -10.75 -1.45 -20.56
CA VAL A 260 -10.84 -0.05 -20.13
C VAL A 260 -11.88 0.12 -19.04
N GLY A 261 -13.02 -0.54 -19.17
CA GLY A 261 -14.07 -0.58 -18.15
C GLY A 261 -13.61 -1.21 -16.85
N ALA A 262 -12.91 -2.33 -16.91
CA ALA A 262 -12.30 -2.98 -15.74
C ALA A 262 -11.26 -2.07 -15.07
N GLY A 263 -10.41 -1.42 -15.87
CA GLY A 263 -9.45 -0.44 -15.39
C GLY A 263 -10.11 0.75 -14.70
N THR A 264 -11.21 1.28 -15.25
CA THR A 264 -11.97 2.39 -14.66
C THR A 264 -12.58 2.02 -13.32
N ARG A 265 -13.24 0.85 -13.22
CA ARG A 265 -13.83 0.35 -11.97
C ARG A 265 -12.77 0.12 -10.89
N THR A 266 -11.63 -0.44 -11.29
CA THR A 266 -10.49 -0.65 -10.38
C THR A 266 -9.87 0.68 -9.94
N ALA A 267 -9.80 1.67 -10.81
CA ALA A 267 -9.32 3.01 -10.46
C ALA A 267 -10.24 3.70 -9.44
N LEU A 268 -11.56 3.59 -9.63
CA LEU A 268 -12.55 4.12 -8.69
C LEU A 268 -12.45 3.41 -7.33
N PHE A 269 -12.30 2.07 -7.33
CA PHE A 269 -12.04 1.29 -6.12
C PHE A 269 -10.79 1.82 -5.38
N ALA A 270 -9.67 1.94 -6.09
CA ALA A 270 -8.42 2.38 -5.48
C ALA A 270 -8.51 3.83 -4.98
N ALA A 271 -9.14 4.73 -5.74
CA ALA A 271 -9.34 6.12 -5.34
C ALA A 271 -10.21 6.23 -4.07
N ALA A 272 -11.32 5.48 -4.00
CA ALA A 272 -12.19 5.47 -2.83
C ALA A 272 -11.45 5.05 -1.56
N ALA A 273 -10.61 4.00 -1.63
CA ALA A 273 -9.81 3.56 -0.50
C ALA A 273 -8.77 4.62 -0.07
N VAL A 274 -8.09 5.25 -1.04
CA VAL A 274 -7.07 6.28 -0.76
C VAL A 274 -7.70 7.52 -0.12
N ILE A 275 -8.88 7.95 -0.59
CA ILE A 275 -9.60 9.09 -0.02
C ILE A 275 -10.15 8.77 1.38
N ALA A 276 -10.65 7.56 1.60
CA ALA A 276 -11.19 7.13 2.89
C ALA A 276 -10.10 6.96 3.98
N ARG A 277 -8.83 6.76 3.61
CA ARG A 277 -7.74 6.52 4.55
C ARG A 277 -7.49 7.68 5.54
N PRO A 278 -7.29 8.93 5.12
CA PRO A 278 -7.15 10.04 6.06
C PRO A 278 -8.41 10.25 6.91
N VAL A 279 -9.60 10.01 6.35
CA VAL A 279 -10.86 10.06 7.10
C VAL A 279 -10.85 9.04 8.23
N GLY A 280 -10.43 7.80 7.95
CA GLY A 280 -10.28 6.74 8.96
C GLY A 280 -9.32 7.12 10.09
N GLY A 281 -8.20 7.78 9.77
CA GLY A 281 -7.27 8.30 10.77
C GLY A 281 -7.90 9.35 11.68
N VAL A 282 -8.57 10.35 11.11
CA VAL A 282 -9.25 11.42 11.86
C VAL A 282 -10.38 10.86 12.74
N LEU A 283 -11.19 9.95 12.19
CA LEU A 283 -12.24 9.29 12.96
C LEU A 283 -11.67 8.44 14.10
N ALA A 284 -10.57 7.73 13.86
CA ALA A 284 -9.88 6.94 14.88
C ALA A 284 -9.30 7.84 16.00
N ASP A 285 -8.81 9.03 15.64
CA ASP A 285 -8.39 10.02 16.62
C ASP A 285 -9.54 10.53 17.48
N ARG A 286 -10.72 10.66 16.92
CA ARG A 286 -11.90 11.17 17.63
C ARG A 286 -12.64 10.10 18.44
N PHE A 287 -12.93 8.97 17.81
CA PHE A 287 -13.82 7.92 18.37
C PHE A 287 -13.07 6.70 18.91
N GLY A 288 -11.75 6.67 18.77
CA GLY A 288 -10.91 5.55 19.15
C GLY A 288 -10.60 4.60 17.99
N PRO A 289 -9.33 4.16 17.86
CA PRO A 289 -8.90 3.35 16.74
C PRO A 289 -9.54 1.97 16.72
N LYS A 290 -9.85 1.38 17.89
CA LYS A 290 -10.54 0.09 17.98
C LYS A 290 -11.92 0.14 17.33
N VAL A 291 -12.73 1.16 17.65
CA VAL A 291 -14.09 1.31 17.14
C VAL A 291 -14.09 1.45 15.63
N ILE A 292 -13.25 2.33 15.09
CA ILE A 292 -13.16 2.56 13.65
C ILE A 292 -12.62 1.33 12.91
N SER A 293 -11.65 0.61 13.49
CA SER A 293 -11.18 -0.66 12.92
C SER A 293 -12.28 -1.72 12.86
N LEU A 294 -13.12 -1.84 13.91
CA LEU A 294 -14.25 -2.77 13.91
C LEU A 294 -15.31 -2.39 12.88
N ILE A 295 -15.66 -1.10 12.75
CA ILE A 295 -16.59 -0.61 11.72
C ILE A 295 -16.06 -0.92 10.32
N SER A 296 -14.77 -0.66 10.09
CA SER A 296 -14.09 -0.98 8.83
C SER A 296 -14.17 -2.47 8.51
N LEU A 297 -13.78 -3.34 9.46
CA LEU A 297 -13.78 -4.78 9.25
C LEU A 297 -15.20 -5.32 9.04
N ALA A 298 -16.19 -4.80 9.76
CA ALA A 298 -17.61 -5.15 9.55
C ALA A 298 -18.07 -4.75 8.13
N GLY A 299 -17.71 -3.56 7.67
CA GLY A 299 -17.97 -3.11 6.30
C GLY A 299 -17.29 -4.00 5.24
N ILE A 300 -16.04 -4.39 5.47
CA ILE A 300 -15.31 -5.31 4.58
C ILE A 300 -16.03 -6.67 4.53
N VAL A 301 -16.37 -7.26 5.67
CA VAL A 301 -17.04 -8.57 5.74
C VAL A 301 -18.41 -8.52 5.07
N ALA A 302 -19.22 -7.49 5.36
CA ALA A 302 -20.54 -7.33 4.76
C ALA A 302 -20.47 -7.17 3.23
N THR A 303 -19.58 -6.33 2.73
CA THR A 303 -19.41 -6.12 1.29
C THR A 303 -18.79 -7.33 0.60
N ALA A 304 -17.81 -7.99 1.23
CA ALA A 304 -17.22 -9.22 0.72
C ALA A 304 -18.24 -10.38 0.66
N TYR A 305 -19.18 -10.44 1.63
CA TYR A 305 -20.30 -11.36 1.58
C TYR A 305 -21.15 -11.15 0.32
N VAL A 306 -21.50 -9.90 -0.02
CA VAL A 306 -22.26 -9.58 -1.23
C VAL A 306 -21.47 -9.92 -2.49
N VAL A 307 -20.19 -9.57 -2.56
CA VAL A 307 -19.31 -9.92 -3.70
C VAL A 307 -19.20 -11.44 -3.83
N GLY A 308 -19.18 -12.17 -2.70
CA GLY A 308 -19.13 -13.63 -2.65
C GLY A 308 -20.36 -14.31 -3.30
N GLN A 309 -21.49 -13.61 -3.42
CA GLN A 309 -22.65 -14.10 -4.16
C GLN A 309 -22.52 -13.92 -5.69
N GLN A 310 -21.45 -13.25 -6.14
CA GLN A 310 -21.21 -12.90 -7.55
C GLN A 310 -22.47 -12.27 -8.21
N PRO A 311 -22.98 -11.14 -7.68
CA PRO A 311 -24.16 -10.50 -8.24
C PRO A 311 -23.90 -10.09 -9.70
N PRO A 312 -24.93 -9.96 -10.55
CA PRO A 312 -24.79 -9.52 -11.93
C PRO A 312 -24.14 -8.12 -12.00
N GLU A 313 -23.47 -7.83 -13.13
CA GLU A 313 -22.89 -6.52 -13.36
C GLU A 313 -23.98 -5.44 -13.30
N GLY A 314 -23.67 -4.32 -12.66
CA GLY A 314 -24.59 -3.20 -12.53
C GLY A 314 -24.20 -2.21 -11.44
N VAL A 315 -25.09 -1.24 -11.22
CA VAL A 315 -24.86 -0.16 -10.25
C VAL A 315 -24.65 -0.71 -8.83
N LEU A 316 -25.40 -1.75 -8.43
CA LEU A 316 -25.28 -2.36 -7.10
C LEU A 316 -23.88 -2.93 -6.88
N THR A 317 -23.37 -3.69 -7.84
CA THR A 317 -22.03 -4.30 -7.79
C THR A 317 -20.95 -3.22 -7.72
N GLY A 318 -21.07 -2.14 -8.50
CA GLY A 318 -20.17 -0.99 -8.46
C GLY A 318 -20.18 -0.30 -7.09
N VAL A 319 -21.34 -0.04 -6.51
CA VAL A 319 -21.48 0.56 -5.17
C VAL A 319 -20.88 -0.33 -4.10
N VAL A 320 -21.08 -1.65 -4.15
CA VAL A 320 -20.52 -2.60 -3.18
C VAL A 320 -18.99 -2.57 -3.22
N PHE A 321 -18.36 -2.53 -4.40
CA PHE A 321 -16.90 -2.40 -4.51
C PHE A 321 -16.40 -1.06 -3.95
N LEU A 322 -17.11 0.05 -4.18
CA LEU A 322 -16.73 1.36 -3.62
C LEU A 322 -16.85 1.39 -2.09
N LEU A 323 -17.90 0.79 -1.54
CA LEU A 323 -18.08 0.67 -0.08
C LEU A 323 -16.99 -0.22 0.53
N MET A 324 -16.66 -1.34 -0.11
CA MET A 324 -15.58 -2.22 0.34
C MET A 324 -14.23 -1.48 0.35
N ALA A 325 -13.91 -0.76 -0.73
CA ALA A 325 -12.70 0.04 -0.84
C ALA A 325 -12.65 1.13 0.25
N SER A 326 -13.77 1.84 0.47
CA SER A 326 -13.88 2.87 1.50
C SER A 326 -13.71 2.28 2.90
N ALA A 327 -14.29 1.12 3.18
CA ALA A 327 -14.11 0.40 4.42
C ALA A 327 -12.64 0.01 4.64
N MET A 328 -11.96 -0.54 3.61
CA MET A 328 -10.52 -0.82 3.67
C MET A 328 -9.70 0.45 3.93
N GLY A 329 -10.03 1.56 3.27
CA GLY A 329 -9.38 2.85 3.48
C GLY A 329 -9.51 3.34 4.93
N LEU A 330 -10.72 3.34 5.47
CA LEU A 330 -10.97 3.70 6.88
C LEU A 330 -10.12 2.85 7.83
N GLY A 331 -10.07 1.54 7.60
CA GLY A 331 -9.28 0.61 8.40
C GLY A 331 -7.79 0.84 8.31
N MET A 332 -7.27 1.17 7.13
CA MET A 332 -5.85 1.51 6.96
C MET A 332 -5.46 2.71 7.83
N GLY A 333 -6.28 3.75 7.87
CA GLY A 333 -6.06 4.91 8.73
C GLY A 333 -6.15 4.54 10.21
N ALA A 334 -7.20 3.83 10.60
CA ALA A 334 -7.47 3.47 12.00
C ALA A 334 -6.40 2.56 12.61
N VAL A 335 -5.95 1.51 11.91
CA VAL A 335 -4.92 0.58 12.40
C VAL A 335 -3.59 1.31 12.62
N PHE A 336 -3.17 2.18 11.70
CA PHE A 336 -1.95 2.96 11.90
C PHE A 336 -2.03 3.93 13.08
N THR A 337 -3.20 4.55 13.30
CA THR A 337 -3.46 5.37 14.49
C THR A 337 -3.38 4.55 15.78
N TRP A 338 -3.71 3.26 15.72
CA TRP A 338 -3.67 2.35 16.88
C TRP A 338 -2.24 1.92 17.27
N VAL A 339 -1.33 1.79 16.30
CA VAL A 339 0.05 1.33 16.52
C VAL A 339 0.79 2.21 17.54
N GLY A 340 0.75 3.53 17.38
CA GLY A 340 1.52 4.47 18.20
C GLY A 340 1.25 4.37 19.69
N PRO A 341 -0.02 4.56 20.15
CA PRO A 341 -0.38 4.51 21.56
C PRO A 341 -0.21 3.13 22.23
N SER A 342 -0.19 2.07 21.43
CA SER A 342 -0.11 0.68 21.89
C SER A 342 1.31 0.11 21.91
N THR A 343 2.30 0.91 21.48
CA THR A 343 3.70 0.48 21.34
C THR A 343 4.62 1.31 22.23
N PRO A 344 5.64 0.72 22.87
CA PRO A 344 6.68 1.48 23.59
C PRO A 344 7.31 2.56 22.67
N PRO A 345 7.52 3.80 23.15
CA PRO A 345 7.97 4.93 22.32
C PRO A 345 9.24 4.68 21.51
N ASP A 346 10.19 3.94 22.09
CA ASP A 346 11.49 3.55 21.48
C ASP A 346 11.33 2.54 20.34
N LYS A 347 10.20 1.83 20.25
CA LYS A 347 9.94 0.74 19.27
C LYS A 347 8.88 1.07 18.23
N VAL A 348 8.19 2.22 18.32
CA VAL A 348 7.09 2.59 17.41
C VAL A 348 7.51 2.51 15.94
N GLY A 349 8.68 3.04 15.59
CA GLY A 349 9.17 3.02 14.20
C GLY A 349 9.38 1.60 13.67
N ALA A 350 9.99 0.73 14.46
CA ALA A 350 10.24 -0.66 14.05
C ALA A 350 8.94 -1.46 13.93
N VAL A 351 8.01 -1.30 14.90
CA VAL A 351 6.69 -1.95 14.86
C VAL A 351 5.90 -1.46 13.64
N THR A 352 5.86 -0.15 13.38
CA THR A 352 5.20 0.43 12.20
C THR A 352 5.78 -0.14 10.90
N GLY A 353 7.11 -0.30 10.81
CA GLY A 353 7.78 -0.90 9.65
C GLY A 353 7.37 -2.36 9.41
N VAL A 354 7.34 -3.17 10.48
CA VAL A 354 6.91 -4.58 10.40
C VAL A 354 5.42 -4.67 10.02
N VAL A 355 4.56 -3.86 10.63
CA VAL A 355 3.13 -3.79 10.31
C VAL A 355 2.91 -3.40 8.85
N ALA A 356 3.66 -2.43 8.33
CA ALA A 356 3.57 -2.02 6.93
C ALA A 356 4.01 -3.12 5.95
N ALA A 357 5.05 -3.89 6.31
CA ALA A 357 5.51 -5.03 5.53
C ALA A 357 4.48 -6.17 5.54
N ALA A 358 3.94 -6.50 6.71
CA ALA A 358 2.89 -7.51 6.87
C ALA A 358 1.63 -7.14 6.09
N GLY A 359 1.25 -5.85 6.08
CA GLY A 359 0.16 -5.37 5.25
C GLY A 359 0.40 -5.64 3.76
N GLY A 360 1.61 -5.41 3.27
CA GLY A 360 1.98 -5.75 1.90
C GLY A 360 1.87 -7.25 1.62
N LEU A 361 2.38 -8.11 2.53
CA LEU A 361 2.26 -9.57 2.43
C LEU A 361 0.80 -10.03 2.42
N GLY A 362 -0.10 -9.35 3.15
CA GLY A 362 -1.54 -9.59 3.09
C GLY A 362 -2.12 -9.44 1.68
N GLY A 363 -1.50 -8.65 0.82
CA GLY A 363 -1.89 -8.50 -0.59
C GLY A 363 -1.35 -9.59 -1.52
N TYR A 364 -0.37 -10.37 -1.07
CA TYR A 364 0.24 -11.43 -1.86
C TYR A 364 -0.62 -12.69 -1.95
N PHE A 365 -1.18 -13.14 -0.81
CA PHE A 365 -1.88 -14.41 -0.74
C PHE A 365 -3.25 -14.43 -1.44
N PRO A 366 -4.12 -13.40 -1.33
CA PRO A 366 -5.46 -13.46 -1.90
C PRO A 366 -5.51 -13.72 -3.41
N PRO A 367 -4.69 -13.10 -4.28
CA PRO A 367 -4.64 -13.46 -5.69
C PRO A 367 -4.32 -14.93 -5.94
N LEU A 368 -3.40 -15.52 -5.16
CA LEU A 368 -3.06 -16.93 -5.26
C LEU A 368 -4.22 -17.84 -4.85
N VAL A 369 -4.92 -17.49 -3.76
CA VAL A 369 -6.13 -18.19 -3.31
C VAL A 369 -7.20 -18.13 -4.39
N MET A 370 -7.45 -16.96 -4.96
CA MET A 370 -8.43 -16.77 -6.03
C MET A 370 -8.11 -17.63 -7.26
N GLY A 371 -6.83 -17.65 -7.69
CA GLY A 371 -6.41 -18.47 -8.83
C GLY A 371 -6.52 -19.98 -8.55
N ALA A 372 -6.11 -20.41 -7.35
CA ALA A 372 -6.14 -21.82 -6.96
C ALA A 372 -7.57 -22.37 -6.70
N THR A 373 -8.52 -21.50 -6.36
CA THR A 373 -9.90 -21.86 -6.04
C THR A 373 -10.89 -21.53 -7.15
N TYR A 374 -10.42 -21.02 -8.29
CA TYR A 374 -11.27 -20.76 -9.45
C TYR A 374 -11.85 -22.07 -10.01
N SER A 375 -13.18 -22.09 -10.20
CA SER A 375 -13.87 -23.19 -10.88
C SER A 375 -14.12 -22.82 -12.33
N ALA A 376 -13.45 -23.51 -13.24
CA ALA A 376 -13.66 -23.33 -14.68
C ALA A 376 -15.04 -23.87 -15.15
N GLU A 377 -15.57 -24.90 -14.46
CA GLU A 377 -16.86 -25.49 -14.79
C GLU A 377 -18.04 -24.52 -14.56
N THR A 378 -17.95 -23.75 -13.46
CA THR A 378 -19.01 -22.80 -13.07
C THR A 378 -18.63 -21.35 -13.34
N ASN A 379 -17.46 -21.08 -13.93
CA ASN A 379 -16.87 -19.74 -14.10
C ASN A 379 -16.95 -18.92 -12.80
N SER A 380 -16.42 -19.45 -11.70
CA SER A 380 -16.72 -18.91 -10.37
C SER A 380 -15.49 -18.80 -9.47
N TYR A 381 -15.43 -17.70 -8.72
CA TYR A 381 -14.49 -17.43 -7.63
C TYR A 381 -15.12 -17.56 -6.23
N VAL A 382 -16.32 -18.09 -6.12
CA VAL A 382 -17.12 -18.12 -4.87
C VAL A 382 -16.32 -18.70 -3.71
N LEU A 383 -15.61 -19.82 -3.90
CA LEU A 383 -14.84 -20.45 -2.83
C LEU A 383 -13.73 -19.52 -2.29
N GLY A 384 -12.96 -18.89 -3.19
CA GLY A 384 -11.90 -17.95 -2.80
C GLY A 384 -12.44 -16.72 -2.07
N LEU A 385 -13.55 -16.16 -2.56
CA LEU A 385 -14.21 -15.01 -1.94
C LEU A 385 -14.72 -15.35 -0.53
N TRP A 386 -15.34 -16.52 -0.33
CA TRP A 386 -15.79 -16.96 0.99
C TRP A 386 -14.65 -17.21 1.98
N LEU A 387 -13.50 -17.72 1.51
CA LEU A 387 -12.30 -17.84 2.35
C LEU A 387 -11.82 -16.45 2.83
N LEU A 388 -11.87 -15.43 1.96
CA LEU A 388 -11.53 -14.06 2.34
C LEU A 388 -12.53 -13.47 3.35
N VAL A 389 -13.83 -13.77 3.22
CA VAL A 389 -14.87 -13.39 4.20
C VAL A 389 -14.55 -13.99 5.58
N LEU A 390 -14.20 -15.27 5.63
CA LEU A 390 -13.85 -15.95 6.89
C LEU A 390 -12.61 -15.34 7.56
N VAL A 391 -11.59 -15.00 6.79
CA VAL A 391 -10.39 -14.34 7.31
C VAL A 391 -10.72 -12.95 7.83
N GLY A 392 -11.57 -12.20 7.12
CA GLY A 392 -12.08 -10.89 7.58
C GLY A 392 -12.88 -10.97 8.89
N ALA A 393 -13.74 -11.98 9.02
CA ALA A 393 -14.48 -12.25 10.25
C ALA A 393 -13.54 -12.61 11.41
N GLY A 394 -12.50 -13.41 11.16
CA GLY A 394 -11.45 -13.70 12.14
C GLY A 394 -10.73 -12.43 12.61
N ALA A 395 -10.46 -11.49 11.70
CA ALA A 395 -9.87 -10.20 12.05
C ALA A 395 -10.77 -9.34 12.93
N MET A 396 -12.10 -9.39 12.74
CA MET A 396 -13.06 -8.72 13.64
C MET A 396 -12.99 -9.29 15.05
N VAL A 397 -12.91 -10.61 15.20
CA VAL A 397 -12.76 -11.27 16.51
C VAL A 397 -11.48 -10.80 17.19
N VAL A 398 -10.34 -10.83 16.48
CA VAL A 398 -9.06 -10.36 17.00
C VAL A 398 -9.15 -8.89 17.43
N ALA A 399 -9.67 -8.00 16.57
CA ALA A 399 -9.85 -6.58 16.90
C ALA A 399 -10.75 -6.38 18.13
N GLY A 400 -11.82 -7.18 18.25
CA GLY A 400 -12.72 -7.15 19.41
C GLY A 400 -12.04 -7.52 20.73
N MET A 401 -11.11 -8.47 20.71
CA MET A 401 -10.36 -8.94 21.90
C MET A 401 -9.26 -7.96 22.32
N LEU A 402 -8.81 -7.06 21.44
CA LEU A 402 -7.75 -6.11 21.77
C LEU A 402 -8.25 -5.04 22.74
N ARG A 403 -7.40 -4.65 23.69
CA ARG A 403 -7.67 -3.54 24.62
C ARG A 403 -7.45 -2.21 23.89
N ASP A 404 -8.37 -1.26 24.10
CA ASP A 404 -8.14 0.11 23.65
C ASP A 404 -7.18 0.79 24.63
N ALA A 405 -6.02 1.19 24.12
CA ALA A 405 -4.98 1.83 24.95
C ALA A 405 -5.46 3.17 25.56
N ARG A 406 -6.50 3.79 25.00
CA ARG A 406 -7.12 5.02 25.56
C ARG A 406 -8.03 4.69 26.73
N ALA A 407 -8.78 3.60 26.68
CA ALA A 407 -9.62 3.18 27.79
C ALA A 407 -8.80 2.83 29.03
N ALA A 408 -7.58 2.30 28.84
CA ALA A 408 -6.66 2.02 29.94
C ALA A 408 -6.09 3.27 30.63
N LYS A 409 -5.99 4.42 29.92
CA LYS A 409 -5.54 5.69 30.49
C LYS A 409 -6.65 6.50 31.14
N ALA A 410 -7.90 6.17 30.88
CA ALA A 410 -9.08 6.87 31.40
C ALA A 410 -9.63 6.25 32.71
N MET A 411 -9.13 5.10 33.16
CA MET A 411 -9.48 4.54 34.46
C MET A 411 -8.61 5.21 35.54
N PRO A 412 -9.20 5.97 36.48
CA PRO A 412 -8.47 6.48 37.64
C PRO A 412 -7.94 5.29 38.45
N SER A 413 -6.64 5.36 38.81
CA SER A 413 -5.96 4.46 39.74
C SER A 413 -6.58 4.51 41.14
#